data_9959db2396ce16045fda25bcea8a479f
#
_entry.id   9959db2396ce16045fda25bcea8a479f
#
_cell.length_a   1.000
_cell.length_b   1.000
_cell.length_c   1.000
_cell.angle_alpha   90.00
_cell.angle_beta   90.00
_cell.angle_gamma   90.00
#
_symmetry.space_group_name_H-M   'P 1'
#
loop_
_entity.id
_entity.type
_entity.pdbx_description
1 polymer ?
#
loop_
_entity_poly.entity_id
_entity_poly.type
_entity_poly.pdbx_seq_one_letter_code
_entity_poly.pdbx_strand_id
1 'polypeptide(L)'
;MANREINIRIPLPNLSALCCWTAEKTEFMAAIRKKLVIVGDGACGKTCLLIVFSKDQFPEVYVPTVFENYVADIEVDGKQVELALWDTAGQEDYDRLRPLSYPDTDVILMCFSIDSPDSLENIPEKWTPEVKHFCPNVPIILVGNKKDLRNDATTIKELQKMKQEPVKPEEGRNMAEKINAFAYLECSAKTKEGLRRRLNALFCKGF
;
A
#
# COMPACT_ATOMS: atom_id res chain seq x y z
N MET A 1 50.52 65.36 -9.39
CA MET A 1 50.22 64.01 -8.88
C MET A 1 49.36 63.38 -9.95
N ALA A 2 49.90 62.44 -10.70
CA ALA A 2 49.28 61.88 -11.90
C ALA A 2 48.42 60.61 -11.55
N ASN A 3 47.12 60.67 -11.83
CA ASN A 3 46.25 59.52 -11.84
C ASN A 3 46.59 58.66 -13.06
N ARG A 4 47.03 57.43 -12.82
CA ARG A 4 47.13 56.40 -13.86
C ARG A 4 45.84 55.60 -13.90
N GLU A 5 45.06 55.78 -14.95
CA GLU A 5 43.99 54.91 -15.31
C GLU A 5 44.55 53.60 -15.85
N ILE A 6 44.19 52.46 -15.18
CA ILE A 6 44.54 51.13 -15.63
C ILE A 6 43.39 50.63 -16.50
N ASN A 7 43.61 50.53 -17.79
CA ASN A 7 42.68 50.08 -18.79
C ASN A 7 42.81 48.54 -18.91
N ILE A 8 41.94 47.76 -18.17
CA ILE A 8 41.90 46.30 -18.25
C ILE A 8 40.92 45.92 -19.38
N ARG A 9 41.45 45.52 -20.52
CA ARG A 9 40.70 44.88 -21.59
C ARG A 9 40.48 43.41 -21.22
N ILE A 10 39.23 43.06 -20.89
CA ILE A 10 38.80 41.69 -20.74
C ILE A 10 38.46 41.15 -22.15
N PRO A 11 39.08 40.04 -22.62
CA PRO A 11 38.71 39.46 -23.91
C PRO A 11 37.31 38.80 -23.79
N LEU A 12 36.43 39.19 -24.70
CA LEU A 12 35.12 38.54 -24.85
C LEU A 12 35.32 37.09 -25.34
N PRO A 13 34.70 36.11 -24.73
CA PRO A 13 34.74 34.72 -25.22
C PRO A 13 33.99 34.62 -26.53
N ASN A 14 34.57 33.83 -27.44
CA ASN A 14 34.13 33.54 -28.80
C ASN A 14 32.71 32.94 -28.83
N LEU A 15 31.77 33.62 -29.47
CA LEU A 15 30.34 33.25 -29.55
C LEU A 15 30.06 32.02 -30.43
N SER A 16 31.07 31.31 -30.93
CA SER A 16 30.87 30.11 -31.76
C SER A 16 30.78 28.78 -30.99
N ALA A 17 30.89 28.78 -29.66
CA ALA A 17 30.80 27.56 -28.84
C ALA A 17 29.47 27.42 -28.08
N LEU A 18 28.47 28.23 -28.40
CA LEU A 18 27.16 28.21 -27.70
C LEU A 18 26.06 27.44 -28.44
N CYS A 19 26.40 26.50 -29.31
CA CYS A 19 25.42 25.68 -30.00
C CYS A 19 25.66 24.20 -29.76
N CYS A 20 25.56 23.74 -28.54
CA CYS A 20 25.26 22.32 -28.21
C CYS A 20 24.98 22.13 -26.72
N TRP A 21 24.20 23.00 -26.10
CA TRP A 21 23.51 22.62 -24.88
C TRP A 21 22.12 22.17 -25.31
N THR A 22 22.03 20.92 -25.73
CA THR A 22 20.75 20.20 -25.73
C THR A 22 20.27 20.29 -24.31
N ALA A 23 19.33 21.20 -24.07
CA ALA A 23 18.48 21.11 -22.87
C ALA A 23 17.84 19.73 -22.93
N GLU A 24 18.38 18.78 -22.19
CA GLU A 24 17.57 17.66 -21.71
C GLU A 24 16.38 18.32 -21.00
N LYS A 25 15.27 18.38 -21.73
CA LYS A 25 13.97 18.56 -21.12
C LYS A 25 13.80 17.35 -20.21
N THR A 26 14.26 17.44 -18.99
CA THR A 26 13.65 16.70 -17.89
C THR A 26 12.21 17.22 -17.86
N GLU A 27 11.33 16.56 -18.64
CA GLU A 27 9.91 16.65 -18.40
C GLU A 27 9.74 16.26 -16.94
N PHE A 28 9.47 17.25 -16.13
CA PHE A 28 9.03 17.08 -14.76
C PHE A 28 7.63 16.47 -14.89
N MET A 29 7.59 15.15 -15.14
CA MET A 29 6.34 14.42 -15.14
C MET A 29 5.83 14.50 -13.70
N ALA A 30 4.76 15.28 -13.53
CA ALA A 30 4.08 15.36 -12.25
C ALA A 30 3.80 13.94 -11.78
N ALA A 31 4.30 13.57 -10.60
CA ALA A 31 4.07 12.26 -10.04
C ALA A 31 2.55 12.02 -9.95
N ILE A 32 2.10 10.89 -10.48
CA ILE A 32 0.69 10.50 -10.40
C ILE A 32 0.43 10.18 -8.93
N ARG A 33 -0.52 10.88 -8.32
CA ARG A 33 -0.92 10.61 -6.94
C ARG A 33 -2.11 9.66 -6.91
N LYS A 34 -2.01 8.63 -6.08
CA LYS A 34 -3.05 7.63 -5.86
C LYS A 34 -3.27 7.40 -4.39
N LYS A 35 -4.50 7.10 -4.00
CA LYS A 35 -4.90 6.85 -2.63
C LYS A 35 -5.33 5.42 -2.43
N LEU A 36 -4.74 4.76 -1.46
CA LEU A 36 -5.07 3.42 -1.01
C LEU A 36 -5.59 3.48 0.43
N VAL A 37 -6.73 2.86 0.67
CA VAL A 37 -7.24 2.66 2.02
C VAL A 37 -7.22 1.17 2.35
N ILE A 38 -6.71 0.83 3.54
CA ILE A 38 -6.68 -0.54 4.02
C ILE A 38 -7.73 -0.75 5.12
N VAL A 39 -8.53 -1.81 4.99
CA VAL A 39 -9.59 -2.17 5.93
C VAL A 39 -9.50 -3.65 6.29
N GLY A 40 -10.14 -4.04 7.37
CA GLY A 40 -10.14 -5.42 7.89
C GLY A 40 -10.09 -5.42 9.41
N ASP A 41 -10.26 -6.58 10.02
CA ASP A 41 -10.37 -6.76 11.46
C ASP A 41 -9.17 -6.23 12.25
N GLY A 42 -9.37 -5.99 13.54
CA GLY A 42 -8.29 -5.68 14.47
C GLY A 42 -7.23 -6.78 14.46
N ALA A 43 -5.96 -6.41 14.60
CA ALA A 43 -4.82 -7.33 14.64
C ALA A 43 -4.62 -8.26 13.41
N CYS A 44 -5.36 -8.08 12.30
CA CYS A 44 -5.16 -8.87 11.06
C CYS A 44 -3.89 -8.47 10.28
N GLY A 45 -3.08 -7.52 10.78
CA GLY A 45 -1.77 -7.18 10.24
C GLY A 45 -1.75 -6.06 9.20
N LYS A 46 -2.77 -5.21 9.11
CA LYS A 46 -2.85 -4.08 8.18
C LYS A 46 -1.68 -3.12 8.32
N THR A 47 -1.48 -2.59 9.50
CA THR A 47 -0.38 -1.67 9.84
C THR A 47 0.98 -2.25 9.51
N CYS A 48 1.24 -3.51 9.91
CA CYS A 48 2.50 -4.19 9.60
C CYS A 48 2.71 -4.32 8.08
N LEU A 49 1.64 -4.60 7.33
CA LEU A 49 1.69 -4.67 5.88
C LEU A 49 2.12 -3.33 5.27
N LEU A 50 1.49 -2.22 5.69
CA LEU A 50 1.80 -0.88 5.16
C LEU A 50 3.21 -0.41 5.57
N ILE A 51 3.64 -0.66 6.80
CA ILE A 51 5.00 -0.30 7.26
C ILE A 51 6.05 -1.05 6.44
N VAL A 52 5.89 -2.36 6.26
CA VAL A 52 6.84 -3.15 5.47
C VAL A 52 6.80 -2.77 4.00
N PHE A 53 5.63 -2.45 3.46
CA PHE A 53 5.50 -2.00 2.08
C PHE A 53 6.20 -0.66 1.84
N SER A 54 6.04 0.31 2.74
CA SER A 54 6.60 1.66 2.60
C SER A 54 8.08 1.75 3.02
N LYS A 55 8.45 1.13 4.17
CA LYS A 55 9.77 1.30 4.81
C LYS A 55 10.67 0.08 4.72
N ASP A 56 10.17 -1.05 4.22
CA ASP A 56 10.88 -2.35 4.19
C ASP A 56 11.38 -2.84 5.56
N GLN A 57 10.72 -2.42 6.65
CA GLN A 57 11.06 -2.80 8.03
C GLN A 57 9.83 -3.36 8.72
N PHE A 58 9.97 -4.53 9.36
CA PHE A 58 8.90 -5.11 10.17
C PHE A 58 8.93 -4.48 11.57
N PRO A 59 7.79 -3.97 12.10
CA PRO A 59 7.75 -3.38 13.43
C PRO A 59 7.98 -4.45 14.51
N GLU A 60 8.91 -4.18 15.44
CA GLU A 60 9.21 -5.10 16.54
C GLU A 60 8.17 -5.03 17.66
N VAL A 61 7.50 -3.89 17.80
CA VAL A 61 6.51 -3.64 18.84
C VAL A 61 5.15 -3.44 18.21
N TYR A 62 4.16 -4.20 18.70
CA TYR A 62 2.78 -4.00 18.30
C TYR A 62 2.19 -2.77 19.01
N VAL A 63 1.72 -1.80 18.24
CA VAL A 63 0.95 -0.66 18.72
C VAL A 63 -0.39 -0.68 18.02
N PRO A 64 -1.52 -0.69 18.75
CA PRO A 64 -2.85 -0.58 18.12
C PRO A 64 -2.95 0.72 17.31
N THR A 65 -3.36 0.59 16.07
CA THR A 65 -3.53 1.71 15.14
C THR A 65 -4.85 2.42 15.42
N VAL A 66 -4.81 3.73 15.48
CA VAL A 66 -6.01 4.58 15.43
C VAL A 66 -6.22 5.07 14.00
N PHE A 67 -5.29 5.87 13.51
CA PHE A 67 -5.17 6.33 12.12
C PHE A 67 -3.71 6.69 11.85
N GLU A 68 -3.13 6.14 10.81
CA GLU A 68 -1.80 6.51 10.34
C GLU A 68 -1.77 6.58 8.82
N ASN A 69 -0.98 7.51 8.30
CA ASN A 69 -0.80 7.67 6.88
C ASN A 69 0.67 7.45 6.53
N TYR A 70 0.91 6.69 5.49
CA TYR A 70 2.23 6.45 4.93
C TYR A 70 2.24 6.89 3.47
N VAL A 71 3.40 7.16 2.93
CA VAL A 71 3.60 7.42 1.51
C VAL A 71 4.60 6.41 0.98
N ALA A 72 4.31 5.85 -0.18
CA ALA A 72 5.22 4.96 -0.88
C ALA A 72 5.36 5.43 -2.33
N ASP A 73 6.61 5.61 -2.77
CA ASP A 73 6.91 5.85 -4.18
C ASP A 73 7.05 4.50 -4.87
N ILE A 74 6.23 4.27 -5.88
CA ILE A 74 6.23 3.06 -6.69
C ILE A 74 6.36 3.41 -8.16
N GLU A 75 6.91 2.48 -8.93
CA GLU A 75 6.94 2.58 -10.39
C GLU A 75 5.90 1.63 -10.98
N VAL A 76 5.01 2.19 -11.79
CA VAL A 76 3.91 1.48 -12.46
C VAL A 76 4.02 1.77 -13.96
N ASP A 77 4.32 0.73 -14.76
CA ASP A 77 4.47 0.84 -16.22
C ASP A 77 5.42 1.98 -16.64
N GLY A 78 6.55 2.12 -15.94
CA GLY A 78 7.55 3.16 -16.18
C GLY A 78 7.16 4.56 -15.72
N LYS A 79 6.04 4.72 -15.00
CA LYS A 79 5.58 5.99 -14.43
C LYS A 79 5.80 5.99 -12.93
N GLN A 80 6.28 7.12 -12.40
CA GLN A 80 6.38 7.32 -10.95
C GLN A 80 5.00 7.64 -10.37
N VAL A 81 4.60 6.86 -9.37
CA VAL A 81 3.33 7.00 -8.67
C VAL A 81 3.61 7.20 -7.18
N GLU A 82 3.15 8.32 -6.64
CA GLU A 82 3.12 8.58 -5.21
C GLU A 82 1.83 7.99 -4.64
N LEU A 83 1.97 6.91 -3.88
CA LEU A 83 0.85 6.19 -3.30
C LEU A 83 0.66 6.60 -1.83
N ALA A 84 -0.43 7.31 -1.54
CA ALA A 84 -0.85 7.62 -0.19
C ALA A 84 -1.55 6.41 0.44
N LEU A 85 -0.98 5.87 1.49
CA LEU A 85 -1.45 4.68 2.21
C LEU A 85 -2.17 5.12 3.48
N TRP A 86 -3.48 4.86 3.56
CA TRP A 86 -4.32 5.22 4.68
C TRP A 86 -4.61 3.99 5.52
N ASP A 87 -3.98 3.90 6.69
CA ASP A 87 -4.24 2.83 7.67
C ASP A 87 -5.49 3.13 8.47
N THR A 88 -6.32 2.12 8.69
CA THR A 88 -7.56 2.26 9.46
C THR A 88 -7.61 1.26 10.61
N ALA A 89 -8.21 1.68 11.72
CA ALA A 89 -8.50 0.80 12.83
C ALA A 89 -9.62 -0.21 12.45
N GLY A 90 -9.37 -1.48 12.74
CA GLY A 90 -10.36 -2.55 12.51
C GLY A 90 -11.33 -2.78 13.67
N GLN A 91 -11.09 -2.12 14.81
CA GLN A 91 -11.92 -2.24 16.01
C GLN A 91 -13.24 -1.47 15.85
N GLU A 92 -14.30 -1.96 16.46
CA GLU A 92 -15.66 -1.39 16.34
C GLU A 92 -15.78 0.00 16.96
N ASP A 93 -14.98 0.30 17.95
CA ASP A 93 -14.92 1.63 18.57
C ASP A 93 -14.62 2.75 17.57
N TYR A 94 -13.97 2.42 16.45
CA TYR A 94 -13.60 3.36 15.40
C TYR A 94 -14.49 3.32 14.15
N ASP A 95 -15.59 2.56 14.16
CA ASP A 95 -16.51 2.42 13.01
C ASP A 95 -17.08 3.77 12.55
N ARG A 96 -17.25 4.73 13.49
CA ARG A 96 -17.75 6.08 13.18
C ARG A 96 -16.69 6.98 12.54
N LEU A 97 -15.40 6.73 12.78
CA LEU A 97 -14.31 7.56 12.29
C LEU A 97 -13.73 7.02 10.96
N ARG A 98 -13.80 5.71 10.74
CA ARG A 98 -13.27 5.06 9.54
C ARG A 98 -13.81 5.65 8.23
N PRO A 99 -15.10 6.01 8.11
CA PRO A 99 -15.63 6.61 6.89
C PRO A 99 -14.95 7.90 6.44
N LEU A 100 -14.28 8.62 7.34
CA LEU A 100 -13.51 9.82 7.00
C LEU A 100 -12.28 9.50 6.11
N SER A 101 -11.85 8.24 6.08
CA SER A 101 -10.74 7.79 5.24
C SER A 101 -11.16 7.46 3.80
N TYR A 102 -12.43 7.27 3.49
CA TYR A 102 -12.90 6.79 2.18
C TYR A 102 -12.95 7.80 1.04
N PRO A 103 -13.18 9.13 1.26
CA PRO A 103 -13.25 10.08 0.14
C PRO A 103 -12.01 10.00 -0.76
N ASP A 104 -12.23 10.09 -2.08
CA ASP A 104 -11.18 10.10 -3.12
C ASP A 104 -10.23 8.88 -3.09
N THR A 105 -10.74 7.73 -2.70
CA THR A 105 -9.97 6.48 -2.70
C THR A 105 -9.91 5.88 -4.11
N ASP A 106 -8.71 5.53 -4.56
CA ASP A 106 -8.47 4.87 -5.85
C ASP A 106 -8.48 3.34 -5.74
N VAL A 107 -8.09 2.77 -4.58
CA VAL A 107 -8.06 1.31 -4.35
C VAL A 107 -8.27 0.98 -2.88
N ILE A 108 -8.99 -0.12 -2.62
CA ILE A 108 -9.18 -0.68 -1.28
C ILE A 108 -8.36 -1.98 -1.14
N LEU A 109 -7.54 -2.05 -0.09
CA LEU A 109 -7.02 -3.33 0.40
C LEU A 109 -7.92 -3.85 1.51
N MET A 110 -8.63 -4.93 1.25
CA MET A 110 -9.49 -5.60 2.24
C MET A 110 -8.74 -6.80 2.81
N CYS A 111 -8.41 -6.73 4.09
CA CYS A 111 -7.48 -7.66 4.73
C CYS A 111 -8.17 -8.60 5.71
N PHE A 112 -7.78 -9.86 5.65
CA PHE A 112 -8.04 -10.86 6.69
C PHE A 112 -6.72 -11.51 7.12
N SER A 113 -6.73 -12.27 8.19
CA SER A 113 -5.55 -12.98 8.70
C SER A 113 -5.69 -14.48 8.51
N ILE A 114 -4.65 -15.13 7.98
CA ILE A 114 -4.66 -16.57 7.71
C ILE A 114 -4.74 -17.40 9.01
N ASP A 115 -4.25 -16.86 10.13
CA ASP A 115 -4.35 -17.43 11.47
C ASP A 115 -5.69 -17.15 12.17
N SER A 116 -6.65 -16.49 11.48
CA SER A 116 -7.96 -16.15 12.04
C SER A 116 -9.06 -16.37 11.00
N PRO A 117 -9.69 -17.56 10.92
CA PRO A 117 -10.80 -17.82 10.01
C PRO A 117 -11.98 -16.87 10.20
N ASP A 118 -12.25 -16.44 11.44
CA ASP A 118 -13.33 -15.51 11.76
C ASP A 118 -13.11 -14.16 11.01
N SER A 119 -11.86 -13.72 10.85
CA SER A 119 -11.56 -12.52 10.09
C SER A 119 -11.88 -12.65 8.59
N LEU A 120 -11.87 -13.86 8.03
CA LEU A 120 -12.33 -14.13 6.66
C LEU A 120 -13.87 -14.11 6.60
N GLU A 121 -14.56 -14.64 7.61
CA GLU A 121 -16.03 -14.60 7.68
C GLU A 121 -16.56 -13.16 7.78
N ASN A 122 -15.84 -12.27 8.45
CA ASN A 122 -16.18 -10.85 8.55
C ASN A 122 -16.03 -10.09 7.21
N ILE A 123 -15.33 -10.64 6.21
CA ILE A 123 -15.16 -10.00 4.90
C ILE A 123 -16.51 -9.75 4.21
N PRO A 124 -17.39 -10.75 4.00
CA PRO A 124 -18.69 -10.51 3.36
C PRO A 124 -19.72 -9.86 4.29
N GLU A 125 -19.63 -10.10 5.60
CA GLU A 125 -20.66 -9.67 6.56
C GLU A 125 -20.50 -8.21 7.01
N LYS A 126 -19.25 -7.77 7.25
CA LYS A 126 -18.93 -6.43 7.77
C LYS A 126 -18.26 -5.55 6.71
N TRP A 127 -17.12 -6.01 6.18
CA TRP A 127 -16.23 -5.15 5.40
C TRP A 127 -16.74 -4.85 4.00
N THR A 128 -17.30 -5.85 3.34
CA THR A 128 -17.82 -5.67 1.96
C THR A 128 -19.01 -4.71 1.91
N PRO A 129 -20.02 -4.81 2.79
CA PRO A 129 -21.11 -3.83 2.82
C PRO A 129 -20.64 -2.41 3.09
N GLU A 130 -19.71 -2.22 4.05
CA GLU A 130 -19.17 -0.91 4.38
C GLU A 130 -18.46 -0.29 3.18
N VAL A 131 -17.51 -1.01 2.58
CA VAL A 131 -16.74 -0.52 1.44
C VAL A 131 -17.64 -0.24 0.23
N LYS A 132 -18.59 -1.12 -0.08
CA LYS A 132 -19.52 -0.89 -1.21
C LYS A 132 -20.46 0.30 -0.99
N HIS A 133 -20.76 0.63 0.26
CA HIS A 133 -21.56 1.81 0.59
C HIS A 133 -20.78 3.11 0.35
N PHE A 134 -19.55 3.21 0.86
CA PHE A 134 -18.74 4.43 0.78
C PHE A 134 -17.92 4.56 -0.50
N CYS A 135 -17.55 3.43 -1.13
CA CYS A 135 -16.67 3.35 -2.29
C CYS A 135 -17.24 2.39 -3.36
N PRO A 136 -18.44 2.64 -3.94
CA PRO A 136 -19.18 1.66 -4.75
C PRO A 136 -18.44 1.19 -6.02
N ASN A 137 -17.58 2.01 -6.59
CA ASN A 137 -16.89 1.74 -7.87
C ASN A 137 -15.36 1.57 -7.71
N VAL A 138 -14.88 1.52 -6.48
CA VAL A 138 -13.45 1.40 -6.22
C VAL A 138 -13.04 -0.09 -6.26
N PRO A 139 -11.97 -0.46 -6.96
CA PRO A 139 -11.50 -1.83 -6.99
C PRO A 139 -11.05 -2.30 -5.60
N ILE A 140 -11.47 -3.52 -5.24
CA ILE A 140 -11.13 -4.17 -3.98
C ILE A 140 -10.09 -5.25 -4.27
N ILE A 141 -8.96 -5.21 -3.57
CA ILE A 141 -7.97 -6.29 -3.54
C ILE A 141 -8.12 -7.00 -2.20
N LEU A 142 -8.46 -8.29 -2.24
CA LEU A 142 -8.53 -9.11 -1.03
C LEU A 142 -7.15 -9.64 -0.69
N VAL A 143 -6.73 -9.45 0.56
CA VAL A 143 -5.39 -9.79 1.04
C VAL A 143 -5.45 -10.71 2.25
N GLY A 144 -4.90 -11.92 2.12
CA GLY A 144 -4.63 -12.82 3.25
C GLY A 144 -3.27 -12.54 3.85
N ASN A 145 -3.26 -11.93 5.03
CA ASN A 145 -2.07 -11.60 5.79
C ASN A 145 -1.56 -12.77 6.63
N LYS A 146 -0.32 -12.68 7.10
CA LYS A 146 0.36 -13.65 7.97
C LYS A 146 0.44 -15.06 7.36
N LYS A 147 0.73 -15.14 6.07
CA LYS A 147 0.88 -16.40 5.34
C LYS A 147 1.88 -17.37 6.00
N ASP A 148 2.88 -16.84 6.67
CA ASP A 148 3.89 -17.59 7.43
C ASP A 148 3.28 -18.45 8.55
N LEU A 149 2.13 -18.05 9.11
CA LEU A 149 1.46 -18.77 10.19
C LEU A 149 0.61 -19.98 9.72
N ARG A 150 0.36 -20.14 8.42
CA ARG A 150 -0.42 -21.28 7.91
C ARG A 150 0.14 -22.64 8.30
N ASN A 151 1.46 -22.76 8.30
CA ASN A 151 2.16 -24.01 8.62
C ASN A 151 2.87 -23.96 9.99
N ASP A 152 2.62 -22.92 10.79
CA ASP A 152 3.20 -22.81 12.11
C ASP A 152 2.53 -23.78 13.08
N ALA A 153 3.35 -24.64 13.71
CA ALA A 153 2.85 -25.69 14.59
C ALA A 153 2.12 -25.14 15.83
N THR A 154 2.52 -23.98 16.32
CA THR A 154 1.89 -23.34 17.48
C THR A 154 0.51 -22.81 17.10
N THR A 155 0.42 -22.07 16.01
CA THR A 155 -0.83 -21.54 15.45
C THR A 155 -1.83 -22.66 15.16
N ILE A 156 -1.39 -23.74 14.53
CA ILE A 156 -2.26 -24.89 14.23
C ILE A 156 -2.81 -25.51 15.52
N LYS A 157 -1.98 -25.71 16.54
CA LYS A 157 -2.42 -26.27 17.84
C LYS A 157 -3.41 -25.35 18.56
N GLU A 158 -3.25 -24.05 18.47
CA GLU A 158 -4.15 -23.09 19.09
C GLU A 158 -5.51 -23.09 18.38
N LEU A 159 -5.53 -23.06 17.06
CA LEU A 159 -6.76 -23.14 16.28
C LEU A 159 -7.50 -24.47 16.47
N GLN A 160 -6.77 -25.59 16.58
CA GLN A 160 -7.37 -26.90 16.85
C GLN A 160 -8.12 -26.95 18.19
N LYS A 161 -7.68 -26.23 19.22
CA LYS A 161 -8.42 -26.11 20.50
C LYS A 161 -9.79 -25.44 20.30
N MET A 162 -9.90 -24.56 19.32
CA MET A 162 -11.15 -23.88 18.94
C MET A 162 -11.91 -24.61 17.84
N LYS A 163 -11.46 -25.81 17.43
CA LYS A 163 -11.99 -26.59 16.30
C LYS A 163 -11.93 -25.84 14.97
N GLN A 164 -10.91 -25.00 14.82
CA GLN A 164 -10.62 -24.26 13.61
C GLN A 164 -9.30 -24.73 13.00
N GLU A 165 -9.04 -24.34 11.77
CA GLU A 165 -7.78 -24.54 11.05
C GLU A 165 -7.39 -23.24 10.33
N PRO A 166 -6.09 -23.03 10.01
CA PRO A 166 -5.68 -21.86 9.24
C PRO A 166 -6.38 -21.80 7.89
N VAL A 167 -6.73 -20.60 7.45
CA VAL A 167 -7.42 -20.37 6.18
C VAL A 167 -6.63 -20.98 5.01
N LYS A 168 -7.29 -21.81 4.21
CA LYS A 168 -6.71 -22.43 3.01
C LYS A 168 -6.70 -21.44 1.82
N PRO A 169 -5.76 -21.60 0.88
CA PRO A 169 -5.71 -20.72 -0.29
C PRO A 169 -6.99 -20.70 -1.13
N GLU A 170 -7.69 -21.83 -1.20
CA GLU A 170 -8.95 -21.97 -1.93
C GLU A 170 -10.08 -21.16 -1.28
N GLU A 171 -10.14 -21.12 0.04
CA GLU A 171 -11.15 -20.37 0.79
C GLU A 171 -11.00 -18.86 0.53
N GLY A 172 -9.75 -18.35 0.53
CA GLY A 172 -9.50 -16.98 0.19
C GLY A 172 -9.85 -16.63 -1.26
N ARG A 173 -9.57 -17.54 -2.23
CA ARG A 173 -9.98 -17.34 -3.64
C ARG A 173 -11.49 -17.32 -3.79
N ASN A 174 -12.18 -18.30 -3.21
CA ASN A 174 -13.64 -18.36 -3.24
C ASN A 174 -14.27 -17.12 -2.61
N MET A 175 -13.67 -16.61 -1.53
CA MET A 175 -14.13 -15.36 -0.91
C MET A 175 -13.92 -14.16 -1.84
N ALA A 176 -12.79 -14.06 -2.51
CA ALA A 176 -12.52 -12.99 -3.47
C ALA A 176 -13.55 -13.00 -4.63
N GLU A 177 -13.89 -14.17 -5.15
CA GLU A 177 -14.95 -14.31 -6.16
C GLU A 177 -16.32 -13.92 -5.60
N LYS A 178 -16.66 -14.37 -4.38
CA LYS A 178 -17.94 -14.06 -3.71
C LYS A 178 -18.17 -12.54 -3.56
N ILE A 179 -17.13 -11.79 -3.19
CA ILE A 179 -17.23 -10.34 -3.01
C ILE A 179 -17.02 -9.54 -4.30
N ASN A 180 -16.70 -10.21 -5.41
CA ASN A 180 -16.29 -9.63 -6.68
C ASN A 180 -15.04 -8.74 -6.53
N ALA A 181 -14.02 -9.26 -5.84
CA ALA A 181 -12.74 -8.57 -5.71
C ALA A 181 -12.01 -8.52 -7.05
N PHE A 182 -11.34 -7.41 -7.30
CA PHE A 182 -10.48 -7.24 -8.49
C PHE A 182 -9.33 -8.24 -8.53
N ALA A 183 -8.75 -8.55 -7.36
CA ALA A 183 -7.68 -9.52 -7.22
C ALA A 183 -7.63 -10.13 -5.82
N TYR A 184 -6.94 -11.28 -5.72
CA TYR A 184 -6.61 -11.95 -4.48
C TYR A 184 -5.11 -12.16 -4.37
N LEU A 185 -4.55 -11.89 -3.20
CA LEU A 185 -3.17 -12.21 -2.88
C LEU A 185 -3.00 -12.67 -1.43
N GLU A 186 -1.95 -13.43 -1.17
CA GLU A 186 -1.51 -13.78 0.17
C GLU A 186 -0.09 -13.27 0.39
N CYS A 187 0.16 -12.74 1.56
CA CYS A 187 1.46 -12.21 1.91
C CYS A 187 1.80 -12.41 3.40
N SER A 188 3.07 -12.25 3.71
CA SER A 188 3.60 -12.14 5.06
C SER A 188 4.42 -10.87 5.18
N ALA A 189 4.01 -9.96 6.05
CA ALA A 189 4.80 -8.80 6.39
C ALA A 189 6.10 -9.20 7.09
N LYS A 190 6.06 -10.25 7.93
CA LYS A 190 7.21 -10.74 8.68
C LYS A 190 8.33 -11.30 7.79
N THR A 191 7.97 -12.13 6.81
CA THR A 191 8.92 -12.73 5.87
C THR A 191 9.11 -11.93 4.59
N LYS A 192 8.32 -10.88 4.40
CA LYS A 192 8.25 -10.04 3.18
C LYS A 192 7.78 -10.78 1.93
N GLU A 193 7.33 -12.03 2.09
CA GLU A 193 6.85 -12.85 0.98
C GLU A 193 5.54 -12.31 0.40
N GLY A 194 5.48 -12.21 -0.93
CA GLY A 194 4.26 -11.81 -1.65
C GLY A 194 3.94 -10.32 -1.62
N LEU A 195 4.75 -9.48 -0.95
CA LEU A 195 4.44 -8.09 -0.65
C LEU A 195 4.69 -7.17 -1.86
N ARG A 196 5.89 -6.60 -1.99
CA ARG A 196 6.17 -5.53 -2.97
C ARG A 196 5.88 -5.94 -4.41
N ARG A 197 6.44 -7.07 -4.85
CA ARG A 197 6.33 -7.49 -6.26
C ARG A 197 4.90 -7.75 -6.70
N ARG A 198 4.08 -8.38 -5.84
CA ARG A 198 2.70 -8.73 -6.19
C ARG A 198 1.76 -7.55 -6.07
N LEU A 199 1.90 -6.72 -5.04
CA LEU A 199 1.09 -5.50 -4.89
C LEU A 199 1.38 -4.52 -6.03
N ASN A 200 2.65 -4.25 -6.35
CA ASN A 200 2.99 -3.39 -7.48
C ASN A 200 2.40 -3.91 -8.81
N ALA A 201 2.49 -5.22 -9.07
CA ALA A 201 1.90 -5.82 -10.28
C ALA A 201 0.37 -5.70 -10.33
N LEU A 202 -0.31 -5.62 -9.19
CA LEU A 202 -1.75 -5.40 -9.14
C LEU A 202 -2.11 -3.92 -9.36
N PHE A 203 -1.31 -3.02 -8.83
CA PHE A 203 -1.49 -1.59 -9.07
C PHE A 203 -1.30 -1.25 -10.55
N CYS A 204 -0.36 -1.90 -11.26
CA CYS A 204 -0.20 -1.74 -12.71
C CYS A 204 -1.47 -2.13 -13.53
N LYS A 205 -2.35 -2.98 -12.99
CA LYS A 205 -3.57 -3.43 -13.67
C LYS A 205 -4.82 -2.69 -13.25
N GLY A 206 -4.79 -2.01 -12.11
CA GLY A 206 -5.95 -1.37 -11.49
C GLY A 206 -5.96 0.17 -11.56
N PHE A 207 -4.86 0.79 -12.02
CA PHE A 207 -4.75 2.26 -12.14
C PHE A 207 -4.79 2.73 -13.58
#